data_6e501cb7801421d705960b4a111109dd
#
_entry.id   6e501cb7801421d705960b4a111109dd
#
_cell.length_a   1.000
_cell.length_b   1.000
_cell.length_c   1.000
_cell.angle_alpha   90.00
_cell.angle_beta   90.00
_cell.angle_gamma   90.00
#
_symmetry.space_group_name_H-M   'P 1'
#
loop_
_entity.id
_entity.type
_entity.pdbx_description
1 polymer ?
#
loop_
_entity_poly.entity_id
_entity_poly.type
_entity_poly.pdbx_seq_one_letter_code
_entity_poly.pdbx_strand_id
1 'polypeptide(L)'
;MWIERQAESLVRRMARQFPAVLVTGARQSGKTSLLRHLYPRASYLSLDLPAHAEAARSAPEALLAGYPEPVIIDEVQYAPSLLRHIKARIDGKRAPGRYFLTGSQVFSLMQGVSESLAGRCGVLNLHTLSRAELLGAGHGIGEQRYLYLGGYPELHVGADPDLWFPSYVATYLERDVRNVLRITDLPEFNRFLRACALRTSQVLNYSDLARDTGIAPNTARKWLSLLQASAVVALVEPYFGNRTKRLIKAPKLVVLDTGLAAFLAGFRSERELAASSLAGAFWESHVFGEIARQAANRGDTTPILYWRTASGPEVDLVIERSAGSLVAIECKWKEHPDSSDVAGLRALESAEGKRVKERMIVCRTKASYKLGDGTWAVSVADALKRLAAR
;
A
#
# COMPACT_ATOMS: atom_id res chain seq x y z
N MET A 1 -4.43 -14.99 17.70
CA MET A 1 -3.12 -14.42 18.09
C MET A 1 -3.04 -12.99 17.52
N TRP A 2 -2.61 -11.99 18.29
CA TRP A 2 -2.43 -10.62 17.77
C TRP A 2 -1.00 -10.47 17.24
N ILE A 3 -0.89 -9.91 16.03
CA ILE A 3 0.40 -9.50 15.47
C ILE A 3 0.50 -7.99 15.64
N GLU A 4 1.46 -7.53 16.44
CA GLU A 4 1.65 -6.11 16.73
C GLU A 4 1.92 -5.33 15.44
N ARG A 5 1.19 -4.21 15.27
CA ARG A 5 1.31 -3.38 14.06
C ARG A 5 2.23 -2.19 14.33
N GLN A 6 3.19 -2.00 13.45
CA GLN A 6 4.06 -0.82 13.52
C GLN A 6 3.28 0.51 13.45
N ALA A 7 2.10 0.49 12.87
CA ALA A 7 1.18 1.64 12.78
C ALA A 7 0.57 2.07 14.14
N GLU A 8 0.62 1.23 15.19
CA GLU A 8 -0.04 1.50 16.48
C GLU A 8 0.39 2.84 17.11
N SER A 9 1.70 3.11 17.09
CA SER A 9 2.26 4.36 17.63
C SER A 9 1.72 5.59 16.88
N LEU A 10 1.58 5.51 15.57
CA LEU A 10 1.02 6.60 14.75
C LEU A 10 -0.46 6.81 15.03
N VAL A 11 -1.26 5.73 15.13
CA VAL A 11 -2.69 5.81 15.47
C VAL A 11 -2.88 6.47 16.83
N ARG A 12 -2.11 6.07 17.85
CA ARG A 12 -2.15 6.69 19.19
C ARG A 12 -1.74 8.16 19.15
N ARG A 13 -0.75 8.54 18.35
CA ARG A 13 -0.32 9.93 18.17
C ARG A 13 -1.42 10.76 17.48
N MET A 14 -2.05 10.23 16.42
CA MET A 14 -3.17 10.88 15.74
C MET A 14 -4.35 11.09 16.69
N ALA A 15 -4.71 10.06 17.47
CA ALA A 15 -5.81 10.13 18.43
C ALA A 15 -5.62 11.16 19.52
N ARG A 16 -4.37 11.56 19.83
CA ARG A 16 -4.06 12.66 20.76
C ARG A 16 -4.15 14.04 20.13
N GLN A 17 -4.14 14.13 18.79
CA GLN A 17 -4.11 15.41 18.06
C GLN A 17 -5.43 15.71 17.35
N PHE A 18 -6.12 14.69 16.85
CA PHE A 18 -7.32 14.84 16.04
C PHE A 18 -8.56 14.33 16.77
N PRO A 19 -9.71 15.01 16.63
CA PRO A 19 -11.00 14.50 17.09
C PRO A 19 -11.40 13.18 16.44
N ALA A 20 -11.06 12.98 15.17
CA ALA A 20 -11.30 11.76 14.43
C ALA A 20 -10.00 11.16 13.88
N VAL A 21 -9.95 9.85 13.79
CA VAL A 21 -8.88 9.10 13.11
C VAL A 21 -9.53 8.13 12.12
N LEU A 22 -9.15 8.23 10.86
CA LEU A 22 -9.60 7.33 9.80
C LEU A 22 -8.47 6.37 9.44
N VAL A 23 -8.76 5.07 9.53
CA VAL A 23 -7.88 4.00 9.06
C VAL A 23 -8.47 3.43 7.77
N THR A 24 -7.78 3.70 6.65
CA THR A 24 -8.11 3.16 5.32
C THR A 24 -7.15 2.04 4.93
N GLY A 25 -7.32 1.44 3.77
CA GLY A 25 -6.42 0.43 3.22
C GLY A 25 -7.16 -0.77 2.66
N ALA A 26 -6.42 -1.71 2.10
CA ALA A 26 -6.99 -2.91 1.48
C ALA A 26 -7.95 -3.66 2.41
N ARG A 27 -8.95 -4.35 1.84
CA ARG A 27 -9.78 -5.27 2.62
C ARG A 27 -8.91 -6.34 3.26
N GLN A 28 -9.32 -6.85 4.42
CA GLN A 28 -8.59 -7.88 5.17
C GLN A 28 -7.16 -7.48 5.64
N SER A 29 -6.81 -6.18 5.61
CA SER A 29 -5.51 -5.70 6.14
C SER A 29 -5.47 -5.54 7.67
N GLY A 30 -6.61 -5.76 8.37
CA GLY A 30 -6.70 -5.72 9.83
C GLY A 30 -7.09 -4.35 10.42
N LYS A 31 -7.73 -3.45 9.65
CA LYS A 31 -8.14 -2.09 10.09
C LYS A 31 -8.98 -2.10 11.35
N THR A 32 -10.09 -2.82 11.34
CA THR A 32 -11.03 -2.94 12.45
C THR A 32 -10.37 -3.60 13.66
N SER A 33 -9.61 -4.68 13.41
CA SER A 33 -8.87 -5.40 14.45
C SER A 33 -7.85 -4.50 15.15
N LEU A 34 -7.12 -3.65 14.41
CA LEU A 34 -6.19 -2.68 14.95
C LEU A 34 -6.89 -1.69 15.90
N LEU A 35 -7.98 -1.08 15.47
CA LEU A 35 -8.70 -0.10 16.30
C LEU A 35 -9.33 -0.75 17.54
N ARG A 36 -9.92 -1.93 17.41
CA ARG A 36 -10.48 -2.67 18.55
C ARG A 36 -9.40 -3.12 19.54
N HIS A 37 -8.23 -3.49 19.06
CA HIS A 37 -7.07 -3.81 19.91
C HIS A 37 -6.59 -2.58 20.69
N LEU A 38 -6.45 -1.44 20.01
CA LEU A 38 -5.95 -0.20 20.62
C LEU A 38 -6.95 0.46 21.58
N TYR A 39 -8.24 0.33 21.31
CA TYR A 39 -9.33 0.97 22.03
C TYR A 39 -10.43 -0.02 22.44
N PRO A 40 -10.11 -1.01 23.28
CA PRO A 40 -11.04 -2.10 23.61
C PRO A 40 -12.27 -1.64 24.41
N ARG A 41 -12.24 -0.43 24.98
CA ARG A 41 -13.36 0.18 25.73
C ARG A 41 -14.19 1.14 24.88
N ALA A 42 -13.82 1.38 23.61
CA ALA A 42 -14.60 2.22 22.72
C ALA A 42 -15.90 1.51 22.31
N SER A 43 -16.98 2.28 22.18
CA SER A 43 -18.21 1.76 21.56
C SER A 43 -17.92 1.30 20.14
N TYR A 44 -18.67 0.31 19.63
CA TYR A 44 -18.44 -0.23 18.30
C TYR A 44 -19.75 -0.23 17.49
N LEU A 45 -19.74 0.49 16.37
CA LEU A 45 -20.83 0.57 15.40
C LEU A 45 -20.34 0.06 14.05
N SER A 46 -20.88 -1.05 13.55
CA SER A 46 -20.62 -1.53 12.21
C SER A 46 -21.71 -1.10 11.23
N LEU A 47 -21.32 -0.35 10.20
CA LEU A 47 -22.20 0.06 9.10
C LEU A 47 -22.28 -1.00 7.98
N ASP A 48 -21.57 -2.12 8.10
CA ASP A 48 -21.75 -3.27 7.21
C ASP A 48 -23.14 -3.95 7.42
N LEU A 49 -23.73 -3.77 8.60
CA LEU A 49 -25.08 -4.20 8.87
C LEU A 49 -26.10 -3.27 8.21
N PRO A 50 -26.98 -3.78 7.31
CA PRO A 50 -27.94 -2.95 6.57
C PRO A 50 -28.82 -2.06 7.45
N ALA A 51 -29.27 -2.58 8.61
CA ALA A 51 -30.08 -1.84 9.56
C ALA A 51 -29.34 -0.63 10.15
N HIS A 52 -28.04 -0.78 10.47
CA HIS A 52 -27.22 0.34 10.97
C HIS A 52 -26.92 1.36 9.86
N ALA A 53 -26.64 0.89 8.64
CA ALA A 53 -26.41 1.79 7.50
C ALA A 53 -27.69 2.60 7.18
N GLU A 54 -28.86 1.99 7.28
CA GLU A 54 -30.13 2.69 7.06
C GLU A 54 -30.42 3.70 8.19
N ALA A 55 -30.24 3.29 9.46
CA ALA A 55 -30.38 4.19 10.60
C ALA A 55 -29.40 5.39 10.52
N ALA A 56 -28.17 5.16 10.00
CA ALA A 56 -27.20 6.22 9.79
C ALA A 56 -27.60 7.22 8.71
N ARG A 57 -28.49 6.83 7.77
CA ARG A 57 -29.03 7.73 6.74
C ARG A 57 -30.30 8.42 7.21
N SER A 58 -31.23 7.69 7.85
CA SER A 58 -32.58 8.18 8.21
C SER A 58 -32.63 8.90 9.55
N ALA A 59 -31.84 8.46 10.54
CA ALA A 59 -31.83 8.99 11.90
C ALA A 59 -30.42 9.08 12.50
N PRO A 60 -29.47 9.79 11.86
CA PRO A 60 -28.05 9.79 12.23
C PRO A 60 -27.77 10.26 13.66
N GLU A 61 -28.50 11.28 14.14
CA GLU A 61 -28.32 11.80 15.50
C GLU A 61 -28.79 10.82 16.58
N ALA A 62 -29.92 10.15 16.33
CA ALA A 62 -30.42 9.11 17.24
C ALA A 62 -29.47 7.91 17.29
N LEU A 63 -28.95 7.49 16.11
CA LEU A 63 -27.97 6.41 16.03
C LEU A 63 -26.71 6.78 16.83
N LEU A 64 -26.10 7.95 16.55
CA LEU A 64 -24.89 8.39 17.23
C LEU A 64 -25.09 8.60 18.75
N ALA A 65 -26.30 8.95 19.20
CA ALA A 65 -26.58 9.08 20.61
C ALA A 65 -26.57 7.71 21.35
N GLY A 66 -26.87 6.62 20.65
CA GLY A 66 -26.80 5.26 21.18
C GLY A 66 -25.39 4.70 21.35
N TYR A 67 -24.35 5.37 20.85
CA TYR A 67 -22.96 4.91 20.92
C TYR A 67 -22.07 5.96 21.62
N PRO A 68 -21.81 5.79 22.94
CA PRO A 68 -20.97 6.70 23.70
C PRO A 68 -19.55 6.80 23.12
N GLU A 69 -18.98 8.01 23.20
CA GLU A 69 -17.59 8.28 22.78
C GLU A 69 -16.59 7.84 23.87
N PRO A 70 -15.39 7.34 23.48
CA PRO A 70 -14.93 7.17 22.11
C PRO A 70 -15.66 6.03 21.37
N VAL A 71 -15.90 6.20 20.06
CA VAL A 71 -16.62 5.23 19.24
C VAL A 71 -15.82 4.83 18.00
N ILE A 72 -15.77 3.53 17.70
CA ILE A 72 -15.27 2.95 16.45
C ILE A 72 -16.46 2.79 15.51
N ILE A 73 -16.43 3.46 14.36
CA ILE A 73 -17.44 3.34 13.31
C ILE A 73 -16.78 2.63 12.13
N ASP A 74 -17.21 1.40 11.91
CA ASP A 74 -16.61 0.48 10.93
C ASP A 74 -17.35 0.57 9.60
N GLU A 75 -16.58 0.52 8.49
CA GLU A 75 -17.05 0.55 7.10
C GLU A 75 -17.92 1.80 6.79
N VAL A 76 -17.41 2.98 7.16
CA VAL A 76 -18.15 4.26 7.08
C VAL A 76 -18.58 4.64 5.66
N GLN A 77 -18.01 4.02 4.61
CA GLN A 77 -18.43 4.24 3.22
C GLN A 77 -19.86 3.78 2.92
N TYR A 78 -20.48 2.95 3.77
CA TYR A 78 -21.88 2.54 3.58
C TYR A 78 -22.89 3.64 3.99
N ALA A 79 -22.46 4.64 4.77
CA ALA A 79 -23.26 5.81 5.10
C ALA A 79 -22.41 7.10 5.14
N PRO A 80 -21.91 7.59 3.98
CA PRO A 80 -21.00 8.74 3.94
C PRO A 80 -21.61 10.04 4.50
N SER A 81 -22.94 10.18 4.43
CA SER A 81 -23.66 11.32 5.01
C SER A 81 -23.45 11.49 6.52
N LEU A 82 -23.18 10.39 7.23
CA LEU A 82 -22.89 10.39 8.66
C LEU A 82 -21.68 11.26 9.03
N LEU A 83 -20.71 11.42 8.11
CA LEU A 83 -19.53 12.26 8.32
C LEU A 83 -19.89 13.74 8.60
N ARG A 84 -20.99 14.25 8.03
CA ARG A 84 -21.49 15.62 8.28
C ARG A 84 -22.01 15.77 9.72
N HIS A 85 -22.66 14.75 10.26
CA HIS A 85 -23.15 14.74 11.63
C HIS A 85 -22.00 14.59 12.63
N ILE A 86 -21.02 13.74 12.33
CA ILE A 86 -19.77 13.65 13.10
C ILE A 86 -19.06 15.00 13.15
N LYS A 87 -18.98 15.71 11.99
CA LYS A 87 -18.43 17.06 11.94
C LYS A 87 -19.16 18.01 12.87
N ALA A 88 -20.50 18.07 12.82
CA ALA A 88 -21.29 18.96 13.67
C ALA A 88 -21.04 18.69 15.16
N ARG A 89 -20.96 17.41 15.57
CA ARG A 89 -20.63 17.02 16.94
C ARG A 89 -19.19 17.41 17.35
N ILE A 90 -18.23 17.29 16.42
CA ILE A 90 -16.85 17.73 16.66
C ILE A 90 -16.77 19.25 16.81
N ASP A 91 -17.51 20.00 15.98
CA ASP A 91 -17.53 21.46 16.02
C ASP A 91 -18.20 21.98 17.31
N GLY A 92 -19.23 21.28 17.81
CA GLY A 92 -19.87 21.58 19.10
C GLY A 92 -18.97 21.28 20.34
N LYS A 93 -18.14 20.23 20.27
CA LYS A 93 -17.20 19.87 21.32
C LYS A 93 -15.93 19.30 20.69
N ARG A 94 -14.91 20.12 20.52
CA ARG A 94 -13.63 19.71 19.96
C ARG A 94 -12.73 19.07 21.01
N ALA A 95 -12.70 17.74 21.03
CA ALA A 95 -11.79 16.97 21.89
C ALA A 95 -11.09 15.87 21.05
N PRO A 96 -9.84 15.51 21.33
CA PRO A 96 -9.11 14.49 20.59
C PRO A 96 -9.65 13.08 20.87
N GLY A 97 -9.51 12.16 19.90
CA GLY A 97 -9.74 10.73 20.07
C GLY A 97 -11.21 10.32 20.28
N ARG A 98 -12.17 11.10 19.77
CA ARG A 98 -13.61 10.81 19.93
C ARG A 98 -14.13 9.76 18.94
N TYR A 99 -13.66 9.84 17.68
CA TYR A 99 -14.15 9.01 16.58
C TYR A 99 -13.02 8.26 15.92
N PHE A 100 -13.17 6.94 15.81
CA PHE A 100 -12.28 6.06 15.07
C PHE A 100 -13.06 5.48 13.91
N LEU A 101 -12.65 5.78 12.68
CA LEU A 101 -13.36 5.42 11.48
C LEU A 101 -12.56 4.38 10.70
N THR A 102 -13.23 3.40 10.10
CA THR A 102 -12.61 2.53 9.10
C THR A 102 -13.34 2.61 7.78
N GLY A 103 -12.62 2.30 6.71
CA GLY A 103 -13.20 2.14 5.39
C GLY A 103 -12.22 1.52 4.41
N SER A 104 -12.74 0.70 3.51
CA SER A 104 -11.95 -0.04 2.52
C SER A 104 -11.99 0.58 1.12
N GLN A 105 -12.98 1.43 0.83
CA GLN A 105 -13.12 2.13 -0.45
C GLN A 105 -12.60 3.55 -0.33
N VAL A 106 -11.32 3.77 -0.68
CA VAL A 106 -10.64 5.04 -0.43
C VAL A 106 -11.26 6.21 -1.20
N PHE A 107 -11.72 6.02 -2.44
CA PHE A 107 -12.11 7.13 -3.31
C PHE A 107 -13.38 7.87 -2.84
N SER A 108 -14.51 7.17 -2.68
CA SER A 108 -15.77 7.77 -2.21
C SER A 108 -15.69 8.26 -0.77
N LEU A 109 -14.93 7.51 0.06
CA LEU A 109 -14.70 7.86 1.45
C LEU A 109 -13.83 9.11 1.58
N MET A 110 -12.73 9.22 0.83
CA MET A 110 -11.84 10.39 0.88
C MET A 110 -12.52 11.66 0.38
N GLN A 111 -13.42 11.58 -0.60
CA GLN A 111 -14.24 12.73 -1.00
C GLN A 111 -15.10 13.19 0.18
N GLY A 112 -15.84 12.29 0.83
CA GLY A 112 -16.68 12.64 1.98
C GLY A 112 -15.89 13.17 3.19
N VAL A 113 -14.70 12.60 3.45
CA VAL A 113 -13.80 13.04 4.52
C VAL A 113 -13.20 14.42 4.23
N SER A 114 -12.73 14.67 3.00
CA SER A 114 -12.18 15.98 2.62
C SER A 114 -13.24 17.08 2.66
N GLU A 115 -14.49 16.79 2.29
CA GLU A 115 -15.59 17.74 2.37
C GLU A 115 -16.06 18.03 3.80
N SER A 116 -16.08 17.00 4.66
CA SER A 116 -16.70 17.09 6.00
C SER A 116 -15.69 17.20 7.14
N LEU A 117 -14.58 16.48 7.11
CA LEU A 117 -13.65 16.35 8.24
C LEU A 117 -12.27 16.99 8.00
N ALA A 118 -12.13 17.86 7.00
CA ALA A 118 -10.89 18.59 6.73
C ALA A 118 -10.37 19.30 8.00
N GLY A 119 -9.10 19.07 8.39
CA GLY A 119 -8.48 19.63 9.59
C GLY A 119 -8.98 19.04 10.93
N ARG A 120 -9.87 18.04 10.90
CA ARG A 120 -10.45 17.37 12.08
C ARG A 120 -10.10 15.89 12.17
N CYS A 121 -9.54 15.33 11.09
CA CYS A 121 -9.30 13.90 10.95
C CYS A 121 -7.85 13.60 10.58
N GLY A 122 -7.20 12.75 11.37
CA GLY A 122 -5.95 12.10 10.97
C GLY A 122 -6.26 10.91 10.07
N VAL A 123 -5.53 10.74 8.96
CA VAL A 123 -5.75 9.65 8.00
C VAL A 123 -4.54 8.75 7.95
N LEU A 124 -4.76 7.45 8.16
CA LEU A 124 -3.75 6.39 8.03
C LEU A 124 -4.18 5.42 6.92
N ASN A 125 -3.29 5.13 5.99
CA ASN A 125 -3.45 4.02 5.06
C ASN A 125 -2.74 2.79 5.61
N LEU A 126 -3.51 1.81 6.12
CA LEU A 126 -2.99 0.58 6.70
C LEU A 126 -2.77 -0.46 5.61
N HIS A 127 -1.52 -0.78 5.35
CA HIS A 127 -1.12 -1.87 4.46
C HIS A 127 -1.29 -3.25 5.12
N THR A 128 -1.11 -4.31 4.32
CA THR A 128 -0.91 -5.68 4.82
C THR A 128 0.32 -5.75 5.72
N LEU A 129 0.49 -6.84 6.48
CA LEU A 129 1.63 -7.01 7.40
C LEU A 129 2.97 -6.87 6.65
N SER A 130 3.91 -6.13 7.24
CA SER A 130 5.29 -6.15 6.80
C SER A 130 5.99 -7.43 7.27
N ARG A 131 7.06 -7.81 6.57
CA ARG A 131 7.90 -8.93 7.05
C ARG A 131 8.46 -8.67 8.44
N ALA A 132 8.78 -7.42 8.75
CA ALA A 132 9.28 -7.03 10.08
C ALA A 132 8.24 -7.23 11.19
N GLU A 133 6.94 -6.95 10.94
CA GLU A 133 5.85 -7.23 11.88
C GLU A 133 5.71 -8.74 12.13
N LEU A 134 5.81 -9.55 11.11
CA LEU A 134 5.76 -11.01 11.23
C LEU A 134 6.94 -11.57 12.03
N LEU A 135 8.16 -11.11 11.75
CA LEU A 135 9.35 -11.51 12.50
C LEU A 135 9.26 -11.08 13.98
N GLY A 136 8.74 -9.87 14.23
CA GLY A 136 8.50 -9.37 15.60
C GLY A 136 7.49 -10.20 16.39
N ALA A 137 6.52 -10.80 15.70
CA ALA A 137 5.52 -11.71 16.29
C ALA A 137 6.00 -13.16 16.41
N GLY A 138 7.27 -13.45 16.08
CA GLY A 138 7.85 -14.79 16.17
C GLY A 138 7.59 -15.69 14.96
N HIS A 139 7.01 -15.16 13.88
CA HIS A 139 6.90 -15.92 12.64
C HIS A 139 8.25 -15.94 11.93
N GLY A 140 8.94 -17.09 11.92
CA GLY A 140 10.24 -17.28 11.26
C GLY A 140 10.14 -17.31 9.74
N ILE A 141 9.57 -16.28 9.10
CA ILE A 141 9.33 -16.24 7.67
C ILE A 141 10.54 -15.72 6.89
N GLY A 142 11.08 -16.57 5.98
CA GLY A 142 12.13 -16.19 5.03
C GLY A 142 11.59 -15.26 3.93
N GLU A 143 12.48 -14.50 3.27
CA GLU A 143 12.11 -13.56 2.21
C GLU A 143 11.40 -14.26 1.04
N GLN A 144 11.89 -15.40 0.60
CA GLN A 144 11.29 -16.18 -0.48
C GLN A 144 9.85 -16.60 -0.13
N ARG A 145 9.63 -17.09 1.09
CA ARG A 145 8.29 -17.47 1.56
C ARG A 145 7.37 -16.25 1.68
N TYR A 146 7.89 -15.13 2.17
CA TYR A 146 7.11 -13.89 2.26
C TYR A 146 6.73 -13.35 0.86
N LEU A 147 7.65 -13.40 -0.13
CA LEU A 147 7.35 -13.03 -1.50
C LEU A 147 6.15 -13.80 -2.07
N TYR A 148 6.05 -15.09 -1.74
CA TYR A 148 5.00 -15.98 -2.22
C TYR A 148 3.68 -15.82 -1.46
N LEU A 149 3.72 -15.65 -0.13
CA LEU A 149 2.52 -15.53 0.71
C LEU A 149 2.01 -14.10 0.85
N GLY A 150 2.87 -13.09 0.72
CA GLY A 150 2.53 -11.72 1.00
C GLY A 150 2.30 -11.43 2.48
N GLY A 151 1.58 -10.35 2.78
CA GLY A 151 1.36 -9.86 4.13
C GLY A 151 -0.11 -9.87 4.59
N TYR A 152 -1.03 -10.55 3.93
CA TYR A 152 -2.41 -10.65 4.42
C TYR A 152 -2.45 -11.44 5.74
N PRO A 153 -3.01 -10.85 6.83
CA PRO A 153 -2.92 -11.45 8.18
C PRO A 153 -3.45 -12.87 8.28
N GLU A 154 -4.56 -13.19 7.62
CA GLU A 154 -5.21 -14.50 7.64
C GLU A 154 -4.26 -15.64 7.21
N LEU A 155 -3.37 -15.37 6.24
CA LEU A 155 -2.41 -16.34 5.73
C LEU A 155 -1.30 -16.67 6.75
N HIS A 156 -1.12 -15.83 7.77
CA HIS A 156 -0.12 -16.02 8.82
C HIS A 156 -0.70 -16.56 10.13
N VAL A 157 -2.02 -16.75 10.17
CA VAL A 157 -2.71 -17.37 11.33
C VAL A 157 -3.37 -18.70 10.98
N GLY A 158 -3.06 -19.28 9.82
CA GLY A 158 -3.43 -20.65 9.46
C GLY A 158 -4.38 -20.81 8.27
N ALA A 159 -4.74 -19.72 7.56
CA ALA A 159 -5.51 -19.86 6.33
C ALA A 159 -4.69 -20.52 5.22
N ASP A 160 -5.34 -21.39 4.45
CA ASP A 160 -4.76 -22.03 3.27
C ASP A 160 -4.74 -21.04 2.10
N PRO A 161 -3.57 -20.67 1.54
CA PRO A 161 -3.46 -19.75 0.42
C PRO A 161 -4.25 -20.17 -0.81
N ASP A 162 -4.33 -21.48 -1.08
CA ASP A 162 -5.01 -22.03 -2.26
C ASP A 162 -6.54 -21.91 -2.17
N LEU A 163 -7.08 -21.75 -0.97
CA LEU A 163 -8.50 -21.46 -0.72
C LEU A 163 -8.74 -19.97 -0.50
N TRP A 164 -7.82 -19.31 0.19
CA TRP A 164 -8.02 -17.93 0.61
C TRP A 164 -7.94 -16.93 -0.55
N PHE A 165 -6.91 -16.99 -1.40
CA PHE A 165 -6.76 -16.05 -2.50
C PHE A 165 -7.90 -16.12 -3.53
N PRO A 166 -8.34 -17.31 -4.01
CA PRO A 166 -9.50 -17.39 -4.89
C PRO A 166 -10.74 -16.75 -4.27
N SER A 167 -11.00 -17.05 -2.97
CA SER A 167 -12.14 -16.50 -2.24
C SER A 167 -12.02 -14.97 -2.07
N TYR A 168 -10.83 -14.46 -1.78
CA TYR A 168 -10.58 -13.02 -1.65
C TYR A 168 -10.84 -12.29 -2.97
N VAL A 169 -10.37 -12.81 -4.09
CA VAL A 169 -10.62 -12.21 -5.41
C VAL A 169 -12.12 -12.20 -5.73
N ALA A 170 -12.79 -13.34 -5.61
CA ALA A 170 -14.20 -13.47 -5.96
C ALA A 170 -15.13 -12.66 -5.05
N THR A 171 -14.84 -12.60 -3.73
CA THR A 171 -15.75 -11.96 -2.77
C THR A 171 -15.48 -10.47 -2.57
N TYR A 172 -14.24 -10.03 -2.69
CA TYR A 172 -13.88 -8.63 -2.41
C TYR A 172 -13.54 -7.83 -3.66
N LEU A 173 -12.58 -8.28 -4.46
CA LEU A 173 -12.17 -7.49 -5.62
C LEU A 173 -13.27 -7.39 -6.67
N GLU A 174 -13.92 -8.50 -7.01
CA GLU A 174 -15.03 -8.51 -7.96
C GLU A 174 -16.25 -7.72 -7.44
N ARG A 175 -16.58 -7.85 -6.16
CA ARG A 175 -17.71 -7.13 -5.55
C ARG A 175 -17.47 -5.62 -5.56
N ASP A 176 -16.26 -5.15 -5.19
CA ASP A 176 -15.95 -3.73 -5.18
C ASP A 176 -16.01 -3.14 -6.58
N VAL A 177 -15.55 -3.89 -7.58
CA VAL A 177 -15.60 -3.51 -8.99
C VAL A 177 -17.06 -3.42 -9.48
N ARG A 178 -17.90 -4.42 -9.19
CA ARG A 178 -19.33 -4.40 -9.54
C ARG A 178 -20.04 -3.19 -8.95
N ASN A 179 -19.78 -2.88 -7.69
CA ASN A 179 -20.47 -1.80 -6.97
C ASN A 179 -20.04 -0.41 -7.46
N VAL A 180 -18.77 -0.21 -7.79
CA VAL A 180 -18.22 1.11 -8.15
C VAL A 180 -18.35 1.40 -9.65
N LEU A 181 -18.06 0.41 -10.50
CA LEU A 181 -17.98 0.60 -11.95
C LEU A 181 -19.13 -0.02 -12.72
N ARG A 182 -20.08 -0.70 -12.05
CA ARG A 182 -21.21 -1.44 -12.66
C ARG A 182 -20.74 -2.41 -13.76
N ILE A 183 -19.59 -3.07 -13.53
CA ILE A 183 -19.01 -4.01 -14.48
C ILE A 183 -19.84 -5.29 -14.49
N THR A 184 -20.21 -5.71 -15.68
CA THR A 184 -20.94 -6.96 -15.95
C THR A 184 -19.99 -8.10 -16.34
N ASP A 185 -18.82 -7.79 -16.90
CA ASP A 185 -17.86 -8.77 -17.43
C ASP A 185 -16.72 -9.04 -16.43
N LEU A 186 -16.96 -9.96 -15.51
CA LEU A 186 -15.97 -10.39 -14.53
C LEU A 186 -14.79 -11.19 -15.12
N PRO A 187 -14.97 -12.05 -16.14
CA PRO A 187 -13.86 -12.69 -16.82
C PRO A 187 -12.83 -11.71 -17.37
N GLU A 188 -13.27 -10.59 -17.96
CA GLU A 188 -12.36 -9.54 -18.44
C GLU A 188 -11.61 -8.88 -17.30
N PHE A 189 -12.28 -8.59 -16.20
CA PHE A 189 -11.64 -8.02 -15.03
C PHE A 189 -10.60 -8.97 -14.43
N ASN A 190 -10.89 -10.27 -14.35
CA ASN A 190 -9.92 -11.27 -13.88
C ASN A 190 -8.70 -11.37 -14.80
N ARG A 191 -8.88 -11.31 -16.13
CA ARG A 191 -7.76 -11.20 -17.06
C ARG A 191 -6.93 -9.95 -16.81
N PHE A 192 -7.59 -8.82 -16.56
CA PHE A 192 -6.94 -7.56 -16.25
C PHE A 192 -6.12 -7.63 -14.94
N LEU A 193 -6.65 -8.22 -13.87
CA LEU A 193 -5.92 -8.43 -12.62
C LEU A 193 -4.65 -9.26 -12.84
N ARG A 194 -4.76 -10.37 -13.57
CA ARG A 194 -3.62 -11.22 -13.94
C ARG A 194 -2.58 -10.46 -14.77
N ALA A 195 -3.03 -9.68 -15.74
CA ALA A 195 -2.15 -8.86 -16.55
C ALA A 195 -1.41 -7.78 -15.74
N CYS A 196 -2.06 -7.19 -14.72
CA CYS A 196 -1.40 -6.29 -13.78
C CYS A 196 -0.34 -7.01 -12.94
N ALA A 197 -0.63 -8.21 -12.43
CA ALA A 197 0.31 -8.99 -11.64
C ALA A 197 1.57 -9.38 -12.44
N LEU A 198 1.38 -9.83 -13.68
CA LEU A 198 2.48 -10.17 -14.60
C LEU A 198 3.33 -8.97 -15.04
N ARG A 199 2.82 -7.75 -14.87
CA ARG A 199 3.49 -6.48 -15.20
C ARG A 199 3.92 -5.69 -13.97
N THR A 200 3.91 -6.31 -12.80
CA THR A 200 4.39 -5.63 -11.59
C THR A 200 5.82 -5.12 -11.78
N SER A 201 6.13 -3.95 -11.24
CA SER A 201 7.40 -3.22 -11.39
C SER A 201 7.80 -2.85 -12.82
N GLN A 202 6.85 -2.86 -13.77
CA GLN A 202 7.11 -2.42 -15.14
C GLN A 202 6.50 -1.05 -15.41
N VAL A 203 7.11 -0.30 -16.33
CA VAL A 203 6.56 0.96 -16.81
C VAL A 203 5.23 0.69 -17.52
N LEU A 204 4.18 1.38 -17.08
CA LEU A 204 2.83 1.16 -17.51
C LEU A 204 2.58 1.69 -18.92
N ASN A 205 2.10 0.82 -19.80
CA ASN A 205 1.51 1.19 -21.09
C ASN A 205 0.03 0.78 -21.08
N TYR A 206 -0.87 1.74 -21.02
CA TYR A 206 -2.31 1.49 -20.98
C TYR A 206 -2.84 0.83 -22.24
N SER A 207 -2.27 1.14 -23.41
CA SER A 207 -2.71 0.56 -24.68
C SER A 207 -2.32 -0.92 -24.79
N ASP A 208 -1.12 -1.27 -24.34
CA ASP A 208 -0.66 -2.66 -24.31
C ASP A 208 -1.44 -3.48 -23.29
N LEU A 209 -1.65 -2.93 -22.09
CA LEU A 209 -2.46 -3.58 -21.05
C LEU A 209 -3.91 -3.82 -21.52
N ALA A 210 -4.49 -2.84 -22.19
CA ALA A 210 -5.84 -2.93 -22.71
C ALA A 210 -5.95 -3.97 -23.84
N ARG A 211 -5.00 -3.96 -24.80
CA ARG A 211 -4.95 -4.93 -25.91
C ARG A 211 -4.86 -6.37 -25.40
N ASP A 212 -3.95 -6.62 -24.44
CA ASP A 212 -3.69 -7.96 -23.93
C ASP A 212 -4.84 -8.52 -23.08
N THR A 213 -5.71 -7.63 -22.60
CA THR A 213 -6.89 -8.01 -21.79
C THR A 213 -8.21 -7.96 -22.56
N GLY A 214 -8.20 -7.45 -23.81
CA GLY A 214 -9.39 -7.35 -24.67
C GLY A 214 -10.34 -6.21 -24.29
N ILE A 215 -9.86 -5.18 -23.58
CA ILE A 215 -10.67 -4.05 -23.12
C ILE A 215 -10.23 -2.72 -23.74
N ALA A 216 -11.07 -1.70 -23.66
CA ALA A 216 -10.70 -0.36 -24.12
C ALA A 216 -9.67 0.30 -23.18
N PRO A 217 -8.72 1.13 -23.69
CA PRO A 217 -7.74 1.82 -22.85
C PRO A 217 -8.35 2.68 -21.72
N ASN A 218 -9.51 3.30 -21.96
CA ASN A 218 -10.22 4.07 -20.94
C ASN A 218 -10.79 3.16 -19.85
N THR A 219 -11.20 1.95 -20.17
CA THR A 219 -11.63 0.94 -19.19
C THR A 219 -10.45 0.50 -18.34
N ALA A 220 -9.29 0.21 -18.97
CA ALA A 220 -8.06 -0.11 -18.23
C ALA A 220 -7.67 0.99 -17.24
N ARG A 221 -7.76 2.27 -17.63
CA ARG A 221 -7.50 3.42 -16.73
C ARG A 221 -8.46 3.44 -15.54
N LYS A 222 -9.76 3.27 -15.77
CA LYS A 222 -10.78 3.25 -14.71
C LYS A 222 -10.57 2.10 -13.74
N TRP A 223 -10.28 0.91 -14.25
CA TRP A 223 -10.04 -0.27 -13.43
C TRP A 223 -8.76 -0.13 -12.61
N LEU A 224 -7.70 0.41 -13.22
CA LEU A 224 -6.45 0.65 -12.49
C LEU A 224 -6.63 1.70 -11.40
N SER A 225 -7.37 2.79 -11.67
CA SER A 225 -7.69 3.79 -10.63
C SER A 225 -8.47 3.19 -9.47
N LEU A 226 -9.37 2.23 -9.73
CA LEU A 226 -10.06 1.51 -8.66
C LEU A 226 -9.13 0.63 -7.84
N LEU A 227 -8.24 -0.14 -8.51
CA LEU A 227 -7.24 -0.97 -7.80
C LEU A 227 -6.29 -0.13 -6.96
N GLN A 228 -5.93 1.06 -7.43
CA GLN A 228 -5.15 2.05 -6.68
C GLN A 228 -5.92 2.54 -5.44
N ALA A 229 -7.18 2.94 -5.65
CA ALA A 229 -8.05 3.40 -4.56
C ALA A 229 -8.34 2.30 -3.52
N SER A 230 -8.29 1.04 -3.93
CA SER A 230 -8.46 -0.13 -3.04
C SER A 230 -7.14 -0.62 -2.42
N ALA A 231 -6.04 0.12 -2.61
CA ALA A 231 -4.70 -0.23 -2.13
C ALA A 231 -4.23 -1.64 -2.56
N VAL A 232 -4.62 -2.07 -3.77
CA VAL A 232 -4.14 -3.32 -4.40
C VAL A 232 -2.90 -3.04 -5.23
N VAL A 233 -2.87 -1.90 -5.93
CA VAL A 233 -1.73 -1.46 -6.72
C VAL A 233 -1.27 -0.06 -6.32
N ALA A 234 -0.01 0.25 -6.61
CA ALA A 234 0.53 1.60 -6.60
C ALA A 234 1.04 1.96 -8.01
N LEU A 235 0.98 3.26 -8.32
CA LEU A 235 1.65 3.82 -9.48
C LEU A 235 2.84 4.63 -8.98
N VAL A 236 4.04 4.20 -9.34
CA VAL A 236 5.30 4.83 -8.95
C VAL A 236 5.67 5.83 -10.04
N GLU A 237 5.60 7.11 -9.70
CA GLU A 237 5.86 8.19 -10.64
C GLU A 237 7.37 8.32 -10.94
N PRO A 238 7.75 8.76 -12.15
CA PRO A 238 9.15 8.97 -12.48
C PRO A 238 9.72 10.21 -11.77
N TYR A 239 10.96 10.11 -11.32
CA TYR A 239 11.73 11.24 -10.83
C TYR A 239 12.26 12.08 -11.99
N PHE A 240 12.04 13.39 -11.91
CA PHE A 240 12.70 14.41 -12.76
C PHE A 240 13.13 15.56 -11.87
N GLY A 241 14.28 16.15 -12.15
CA GLY A 241 14.73 17.37 -11.50
C GLY A 241 13.70 18.50 -11.61
N ASN A 242 12.99 18.60 -12.74
CA ASN A 242 11.82 19.47 -12.90
C ASN A 242 10.53 18.71 -12.56
N ARG A 243 9.87 19.09 -11.45
CA ARG A 243 8.65 18.45 -10.94
C ARG A 243 7.49 18.46 -11.92
N THR A 244 7.37 19.47 -12.78
CA THR A 244 6.30 19.57 -13.78
C THR A 244 6.40 18.46 -14.84
N LYS A 245 7.61 18.01 -15.17
CA LYS A 245 7.83 16.92 -16.14
C LYS A 245 7.43 15.53 -15.60
N ARG A 246 7.31 15.35 -14.29
CA ARG A 246 6.87 14.08 -13.66
C ARG A 246 5.45 13.69 -14.06
N LEU A 247 4.58 14.66 -14.29
CA LEU A 247 3.17 14.43 -14.61
C LEU A 247 2.92 13.90 -16.03
N ILE A 248 3.94 13.90 -16.89
CA ILE A 248 3.79 13.64 -18.35
C ILE A 248 4.28 12.24 -18.75
N LYS A 249 5.08 11.56 -17.92
CA LYS A 249 5.65 10.24 -18.26
C LYS A 249 4.92 9.11 -17.54
N ALA A 250 4.94 7.93 -18.19
CA ALA A 250 4.26 6.74 -17.68
C ALA A 250 4.83 6.30 -16.31
N PRO A 251 3.99 6.03 -15.31
CA PRO A 251 4.43 5.48 -14.03
C PRO A 251 4.81 3.99 -14.16
N LYS A 252 5.51 3.44 -13.16
CA LYS A 252 5.60 1.98 -12.97
C LYS A 252 4.36 1.47 -12.22
N LEU A 253 3.84 0.32 -12.65
CA LEU A 253 2.78 -0.41 -11.95
C LEU A 253 3.41 -1.32 -10.89
N VAL A 254 2.99 -1.22 -9.64
CA VAL A 254 3.42 -2.11 -8.56
C VAL A 254 2.19 -2.73 -7.89
N VAL A 255 2.12 -4.05 -7.82
CA VAL A 255 1.14 -4.75 -6.97
C VAL A 255 1.68 -4.76 -5.54
N LEU A 256 0.93 -4.15 -4.61
CA LEU A 256 1.40 -3.85 -3.25
C LEU A 256 1.61 -5.08 -2.37
N ASP A 257 0.85 -6.15 -2.62
CA ASP A 257 1.00 -7.42 -1.91
C ASP A 257 1.54 -8.48 -2.88
N THR A 258 2.74 -8.97 -2.61
CA THR A 258 3.42 -9.92 -3.49
C THR A 258 2.77 -11.30 -3.50
N GLY A 259 2.09 -11.71 -2.42
CA GLY A 259 1.35 -12.96 -2.37
C GLY A 259 0.12 -12.93 -3.28
N LEU A 260 -0.66 -11.84 -3.23
CA LEU A 260 -1.75 -11.63 -4.19
C LEU A 260 -1.22 -11.60 -5.63
N ALA A 261 -0.09 -10.92 -5.88
CA ALA A 261 0.53 -10.91 -7.19
C ALA A 261 0.96 -12.33 -7.63
N ALA A 262 1.56 -13.13 -6.76
CA ALA A 262 1.99 -14.49 -7.04
C ALA A 262 0.81 -15.39 -7.40
N PHE A 263 -0.27 -15.32 -6.63
CA PHE A 263 -1.52 -16.03 -6.94
C PHE A 263 -2.10 -15.62 -8.30
N LEU A 264 -2.23 -14.32 -8.56
CA LEU A 264 -2.77 -13.81 -9.83
C LEU A 264 -1.89 -14.15 -11.03
N ALA A 265 -0.55 -14.17 -10.86
CA ALA A 265 0.40 -14.59 -11.88
C ALA A 265 0.42 -16.11 -12.12
N GLY A 266 -0.24 -16.90 -11.26
CA GLY A 266 -0.40 -18.35 -11.41
C GLY A 266 0.71 -19.18 -10.78
N PHE A 267 1.58 -18.60 -9.94
CA PHE A 267 2.60 -19.35 -9.19
C PHE A 267 1.97 -20.25 -8.13
N ARG A 268 2.42 -21.49 -8.06
CA ARG A 268 1.90 -22.51 -7.14
C ARG A 268 2.83 -22.83 -5.97
N SER A 269 4.05 -22.30 -6.01
CA SER A 269 5.01 -22.48 -4.92
C SER A 269 6.02 -21.33 -4.88
N GLU A 270 6.61 -21.13 -3.69
CA GLU A 270 7.70 -20.17 -3.52
C GLU A 270 8.94 -20.50 -4.36
N ARG A 271 9.19 -21.81 -4.60
CA ARG A 271 10.31 -22.29 -5.43
C ARG A 271 10.10 -21.91 -6.89
N GLU A 272 8.86 -22.07 -7.39
CA GLU A 272 8.52 -21.71 -8.77
C GLU A 272 8.67 -20.19 -9.00
N LEU A 273 8.14 -19.36 -8.09
CA LEU A 273 8.31 -17.91 -8.15
C LEU A 273 9.79 -17.51 -8.12
N ALA A 274 10.58 -18.08 -7.20
CA ALA A 274 11.99 -17.74 -7.01
C ALA A 274 12.87 -18.12 -8.21
N ALA A 275 12.51 -19.16 -8.95
CA ALA A 275 13.21 -19.63 -10.14
C ALA A 275 12.71 -18.97 -11.44
N SER A 276 11.63 -18.20 -11.38
CA SER A 276 11.03 -17.56 -12.57
C SER A 276 11.79 -16.32 -13.02
N SER A 277 11.59 -15.93 -14.29
CA SER A 277 12.08 -14.66 -14.82
C SER A 277 11.43 -13.42 -14.15
N LEU A 278 10.30 -13.61 -13.44
CA LEU A 278 9.61 -12.55 -12.72
C LEU A 278 10.14 -12.32 -11.30
N ALA A 279 11.02 -13.18 -10.78
CA ALA A 279 11.54 -13.06 -9.42
C ALA A 279 12.14 -11.67 -9.12
N GLY A 280 12.83 -11.07 -10.08
CA GLY A 280 13.39 -9.70 -9.98
C GLY A 280 12.30 -8.64 -9.83
N ALA A 281 11.25 -8.68 -10.65
CA ALA A 281 10.14 -7.75 -10.60
C ALA A 281 9.32 -7.88 -9.30
N PHE A 282 9.13 -9.10 -8.83
CA PHE A 282 8.50 -9.37 -7.52
C PHE A 282 9.37 -8.88 -6.36
N TRP A 283 10.68 -9.02 -6.46
CA TRP A 283 11.61 -8.48 -5.47
C TRP A 283 11.54 -6.95 -5.42
N GLU A 284 11.55 -6.28 -6.55
CA GLU A 284 11.37 -4.82 -6.62
C GLU A 284 10.02 -4.39 -5.99
N SER A 285 8.93 -5.09 -6.31
CA SER A 285 7.62 -4.86 -5.69
C SER A 285 7.64 -5.06 -4.17
N HIS A 286 8.36 -6.08 -3.69
CA HIS A 286 8.54 -6.34 -2.26
C HIS A 286 9.30 -5.20 -1.58
N VAL A 287 10.44 -4.79 -2.13
CA VAL A 287 11.25 -3.69 -1.60
C VAL A 287 10.44 -2.39 -1.55
N PHE A 288 9.76 -2.05 -2.65
CA PHE A 288 8.84 -0.91 -2.69
C PHE A 288 7.77 -1.01 -1.61
N GLY A 289 7.12 -2.18 -1.49
CA GLY A 289 6.07 -2.43 -0.52
C GLY A 289 6.54 -2.27 0.93
N GLU A 290 7.73 -2.78 1.29
CA GLU A 290 8.29 -2.63 2.63
C GLU A 290 8.64 -1.16 2.95
N ILE A 291 9.19 -0.41 1.99
CA ILE A 291 9.46 1.03 2.15
C ILE A 291 8.14 1.81 2.29
N ALA A 292 7.14 1.53 1.47
CA ALA A 292 5.83 2.17 1.53
C ALA A 292 5.10 1.89 2.85
N ARG A 293 5.15 0.64 3.35
CA ARG A 293 4.61 0.25 4.67
C ARG A 293 5.28 1.01 5.80
N GLN A 294 6.61 1.06 5.80
CA GLN A 294 7.37 1.80 6.82
C GLN A 294 7.02 3.29 6.79
N ALA A 295 6.97 3.91 5.61
CA ALA A 295 6.61 5.31 5.45
C ALA A 295 5.18 5.57 5.99
N ALA A 296 4.19 4.78 5.58
CA ALA A 296 2.81 4.89 6.05
C ALA A 296 2.69 4.71 7.57
N ASN A 297 3.37 3.70 8.15
CA ASN A 297 3.35 3.43 9.59
C ASN A 297 3.99 4.55 10.43
N ARG A 298 4.82 5.40 9.82
CA ARG A 298 5.46 6.58 10.47
C ARG A 298 4.74 7.89 10.17
N GLY A 299 3.79 7.89 9.24
CA GLY A 299 3.13 9.09 8.72
C GLY A 299 4.05 9.91 7.82
N ASP A 300 5.02 9.26 7.17
CA ASP A 300 5.90 9.88 6.20
C ASP A 300 5.20 9.88 4.83
N THR A 301 5.10 11.05 4.22
CA THR A 301 4.46 11.28 2.92
C THR A 301 5.49 11.51 1.80
N THR A 302 6.77 11.26 2.07
CA THR A 302 7.83 11.41 1.07
C THR A 302 7.56 10.47 -0.11
N PRO A 303 7.47 10.98 -1.34
CA PRO A 303 7.16 10.15 -2.49
C PRO A 303 8.32 9.20 -2.80
N ILE A 304 7.96 7.96 -3.07
CA ILE A 304 8.86 6.96 -3.64
C ILE A 304 8.69 7.04 -5.15
N LEU A 305 9.77 7.32 -5.86
CA LEU A 305 9.80 7.56 -7.30
C LEU A 305 10.71 6.52 -7.97
N TYR A 306 10.70 6.43 -9.29
CA TYR A 306 11.73 5.72 -10.06
C TYR A 306 12.42 6.69 -11.01
N TRP A 307 13.59 6.33 -11.53
CA TRP A 307 14.27 7.16 -12.53
C TRP A 307 14.65 6.33 -13.74
N ARG A 308 14.46 6.89 -14.94
CA ARG A 308 14.82 6.25 -16.19
C ARG A 308 15.14 7.28 -17.26
N THR A 309 16.18 7.01 -18.04
CA THR A 309 16.49 7.79 -19.25
C THR A 309 15.80 7.20 -20.47
N ALA A 310 15.69 8.01 -21.54
CA ALA A 310 15.20 7.51 -22.84
C ALA A 310 16.14 6.48 -23.46
N SER A 311 17.43 6.50 -23.12
CA SER A 311 18.47 5.63 -23.66
C SER A 311 18.70 4.33 -22.91
N GLY A 312 17.96 4.08 -21.82
CA GLY A 312 17.96 2.78 -21.16
C GLY A 312 18.32 2.75 -19.67
N PRO A 313 19.36 3.46 -19.15
CA PRO A 313 19.66 3.42 -17.72
C PRO A 313 18.47 3.75 -16.84
N GLU A 314 18.28 2.91 -15.79
CA GLU A 314 17.15 2.99 -14.86
C GLU A 314 17.66 2.84 -13.42
N VAL A 315 16.97 3.48 -12.46
CA VAL A 315 17.07 3.25 -11.02
C VAL A 315 15.68 2.91 -10.52
N ASP A 316 15.56 1.77 -9.88
CA ASP A 316 14.27 1.20 -9.49
C ASP A 316 13.50 2.11 -8.55
N LEU A 317 14.15 2.64 -7.50
CA LEU A 317 13.52 3.55 -6.55
C LEU A 317 14.43 4.75 -6.25
N VAL A 318 13.81 5.93 -6.21
CA VAL A 318 14.46 7.20 -5.84
C VAL A 318 13.61 7.89 -4.78
N ILE A 319 14.24 8.25 -3.67
CA ILE A 319 13.57 8.94 -2.54
C ILE A 319 14.23 10.30 -2.35
N GLU A 320 13.44 11.36 -2.46
CA GLU A 320 13.90 12.73 -2.22
C GLU A 320 13.61 13.09 -0.75
N ARG A 321 14.60 12.91 0.14
CA ARG A 321 14.44 13.18 1.59
C ARG A 321 14.27 14.66 1.92
N SER A 322 14.92 15.53 1.17
CA SER A 322 14.80 16.98 1.27
C SER A 322 15.14 17.59 -0.09
N ALA A 323 14.85 18.88 -0.28
CA ALA A 323 15.17 19.55 -1.53
C ALA A 323 16.67 19.41 -1.84
N GLY A 324 16.99 18.61 -2.85
CA GLY A 324 18.35 18.34 -3.28
C GLY A 324 19.06 17.16 -2.61
N SER A 325 18.38 16.33 -1.80
CA SER A 325 18.97 15.13 -1.20
C SER A 325 18.25 13.87 -1.67
N LEU A 326 18.92 13.07 -2.50
CA LEU A 326 18.38 11.85 -3.10
C LEU A 326 19.03 10.61 -2.50
N VAL A 327 18.22 9.61 -2.26
CA VAL A 327 18.63 8.22 -2.03
C VAL A 327 18.22 7.41 -3.25
N ALA A 328 19.19 6.75 -3.89
CA ALA A 328 18.99 5.93 -5.07
C ALA A 328 19.10 4.43 -4.69
N ILE A 329 18.13 3.65 -5.11
CA ILE A 329 18.00 2.24 -4.73
C ILE A 329 17.80 1.40 -5.99
N GLU A 330 18.63 0.40 -6.14
CA GLU A 330 18.51 -0.66 -7.13
C GLU A 330 18.08 -1.95 -6.41
N CYS A 331 17.19 -2.74 -7.01
CA CYS A 331 16.64 -3.97 -6.44
C CYS A 331 17.18 -5.19 -7.19
N LYS A 332 17.89 -6.09 -6.52
CA LYS A 332 18.48 -7.28 -7.17
C LYS A 332 18.12 -8.57 -6.43
N TRP A 333 17.48 -9.49 -7.15
CA TRP A 333 17.14 -10.84 -6.66
C TRP A 333 18.38 -11.74 -6.67
N LYS A 334 19.44 -11.35 -5.97
CA LYS A 334 20.67 -12.11 -5.77
C LYS A 334 21.27 -11.81 -4.39
N GLU A 335 22.19 -12.66 -3.92
CA GLU A 335 22.82 -12.48 -2.60
C GLU A 335 24.06 -11.60 -2.67
N HIS A 336 24.78 -11.66 -3.78
CA HIS A 336 26.04 -10.96 -3.97
C HIS A 336 25.98 -10.11 -5.26
N PRO A 337 25.51 -8.86 -5.17
CA PRO A 337 25.61 -7.92 -6.28
C PRO A 337 27.07 -7.54 -6.57
N ASP A 338 27.33 -7.16 -7.80
CA ASP A 338 28.65 -6.79 -8.30
C ASP A 338 28.67 -5.40 -9.00
N SER A 339 29.81 -5.05 -9.58
CA SER A 339 30.01 -3.76 -10.24
C SER A 339 29.13 -3.54 -11.48
N SER A 340 28.54 -4.58 -12.05
CA SER A 340 27.61 -4.44 -13.19
C SER A 340 26.22 -3.95 -12.75
N ASP A 341 25.85 -4.22 -11.48
CA ASP A 341 24.55 -3.86 -10.92
C ASP A 341 24.41 -2.38 -10.56
N VAL A 342 25.48 -1.59 -10.60
CA VAL A 342 25.46 -0.17 -10.21
C VAL A 342 25.32 0.80 -11.40
N ALA A 343 25.15 0.29 -12.62
CA ALA A 343 25.14 1.13 -13.82
C ALA A 343 24.06 2.23 -13.79
N GLY A 344 22.84 1.89 -13.39
CA GLY A 344 21.74 2.86 -13.22
C GLY A 344 22.03 3.89 -12.14
N LEU A 345 22.55 3.45 -10.98
CA LEU A 345 22.90 4.32 -9.86
C LEU A 345 23.99 5.35 -10.26
N ARG A 346 25.00 4.92 -10.99
CA ARG A 346 26.06 5.81 -11.51
C ARG A 346 25.53 6.79 -12.56
N ALA A 347 24.62 6.34 -13.42
CA ALA A 347 23.99 7.20 -14.41
C ALA A 347 23.16 8.30 -13.76
N LEU A 348 22.38 7.98 -12.71
CA LEU A 348 21.64 8.97 -11.92
C LEU A 348 22.61 9.94 -11.20
N GLU A 349 23.68 9.43 -10.59
CA GLU A 349 24.68 10.26 -9.92
C GLU A 349 25.37 11.21 -10.91
N SER A 350 25.67 10.75 -12.13
CA SER A 350 26.21 11.60 -13.19
C SER A 350 25.23 12.69 -13.62
N ALA A 351 23.93 12.41 -13.61
CA ALA A 351 22.89 13.38 -13.99
C ALA A 351 22.57 14.40 -12.90
N GLU A 352 22.53 13.98 -11.61
CA GLU A 352 22.08 14.77 -10.47
C GLU A 352 23.24 15.25 -9.56
N GLY A 353 24.43 14.73 -9.78
CA GLY A 353 25.66 15.13 -9.08
C GLY A 353 25.57 14.96 -7.56
N LYS A 354 25.98 15.99 -6.83
CA LYS A 354 26.00 15.99 -5.36
C LYS A 354 24.63 15.84 -4.68
N ARG A 355 23.53 15.83 -5.45
CA ARG A 355 22.19 15.57 -4.91
C ARG A 355 22.04 14.10 -4.51
N VAL A 356 22.70 13.16 -5.19
CA VAL A 356 22.69 11.75 -4.81
C VAL A 356 23.60 11.56 -3.60
N LYS A 357 23.00 11.42 -2.41
CA LYS A 357 23.72 11.30 -1.14
C LYS A 357 23.99 9.87 -0.74
N GLU A 358 23.16 8.96 -1.17
CA GLU A 358 23.28 7.55 -0.83
C GLU A 358 22.85 6.68 -2.01
N ARG A 359 23.64 5.65 -2.28
CA ARG A 359 23.35 4.62 -3.30
C ARG A 359 23.32 3.27 -2.62
N MET A 360 22.24 2.51 -2.87
CA MET A 360 22.03 1.20 -2.30
C MET A 360 21.59 0.20 -3.37
N ILE A 361 22.10 -1.02 -3.26
CA ILE A 361 21.52 -2.20 -3.90
C ILE A 361 20.83 -3.00 -2.79
N VAL A 362 19.51 -3.10 -2.85
CA VAL A 362 18.73 -3.93 -1.94
C VAL A 362 18.67 -5.34 -2.51
N CYS A 363 19.29 -6.29 -1.81
CA CYS A 363 19.49 -7.66 -2.25
C CYS A 363 19.31 -8.66 -1.09
N ARG A 364 19.45 -9.96 -1.35
CA ARG A 364 19.29 -11.01 -0.32
C ARG A 364 20.55 -11.27 0.50
N THR A 365 21.41 -10.25 0.66
CA THR A 365 22.62 -10.39 1.46
C THR A 365 22.31 -10.62 2.94
N LYS A 366 23.11 -11.42 3.62
CA LYS A 366 23.01 -11.64 5.07
C LYS A 366 23.66 -10.53 5.89
N ALA A 367 24.66 -9.87 5.32
CA ALA A 367 25.39 -8.79 5.97
C ALA A 367 25.60 -7.63 4.97
N SER A 368 25.39 -6.40 5.43
CA SER A 368 25.59 -5.22 4.59
C SER A 368 27.08 -4.97 4.34
N TYR A 369 27.46 -4.65 3.10
CA TYR A 369 28.82 -4.33 2.71
C TYR A 369 28.86 -3.22 1.63
N LYS A 370 30.03 -2.63 1.42
CA LYS A 370 30.24 -1.66 0.33
C LYS A 370 30.90 -2.29 -0.87
N LEU A 371 30.41 -1.98 -2.05
CA LEU A 371 31.09 -2.23 -3.30
C LEU A 371 32.25 -1.25 -3.49
N GLY A 372 33.16 -1.54 -4.44
CA GLY A 372 34.35 -0.75 -4.67
C GLY A 372 34.12 0.71 -5.06
N ASP A 373 32.90 1.05 -5.54
CA ASP A 373 32.49 2.44 -5.84
C ASP A 373 31.78 3.16 -4.68
N GLY A 374 31.72 2.53 -3.51
CA GLY A 374 31.07 3.04 -2.32
C GLY A 374 29.57 2.80 -2.23
N THR A 375 28.94 2.16 -3.22
CA THR A 375 27.53 1.75 -3.18
C THR A 375 27.33 0.67 -2.11
N TRP A 376 26.28 0.78 -1.29
CA TRP A 376 25.95 -0.21 -0.29
C TRP A 376 25.17 -1.37 -0.89
N ALA A 377 25.60 -2.60 -0.63
CA ALA A 377 24.77 -3.81 -0.78
C ALA A 377 24.14 -4.12 0.59
N VAL A 378 22.82 -4.12 0.66
CA VAL A 378 22.07 -4.21 1.91
C VAL A 378 20.90 -5.16 1.83
N SER A 379 20.50 -5.73 2.98
CA SER A 379 19.20 -6.41 3.13
C SER A 379 18.05 -5.40 3.13
N VAL A 380 16.82 -5.87 2.93
CA VAL A 380 15.62 -5.02 3.08
C VAL A 380 15.58 -4.37 4.47
N ALA A 381 15.83 -5.14 5.52
CA ALA A 381 15.81 -4.63 6.89
C ALA A 381 16.84 -3.51 7.13
N ASP A 382 18.04 -3.64 6.58
CA ASP A 382 19.07 -2.60 6.73
C ASP A 382 18.80 -1.38 5.83
N ALA A 383 18.20 -1.57 4.64
CA ALA A 383 17.72 -0.46 3.83
C ALA A 383 16.67 0.37 4.59
N LEU A 384 15.69 -0.29 5.21
CA LEU A 384 14.67 0.37 6.01
C LEU A 384 15.24 1.13 7.21
N LYS A 385 16.25 0.58 7.92
CA LYS A 385 16.96 1.30 9.00
C LYS A 385 17.65 2.54 8.48
N ARG A 386 18.37 2.46 7.34
CA ARG A 386 19.05 3.60 6.71
C ARG A 386 18.07 4.68 6.27
N LEU A 387 16.93 4.29 5.70
CA LEU A 387 15.88 5.22 5.32
C LEU A 387 15.20 5.87 6.53
N ALA A 388 15.19 5.19 7.67
CA ALA A 388 14.63 5.70 8.93
C ALA A 388 15.56 6.66 9.68
N ALA A 389 16.86 6.52 9.53
CA ALA A 389 17.86 7.41 10.11
C ALA A 389 17.85 8.75 9.34
N ARG A 390 17.20 9.76 9.91
CA ARG A 390 17.11 11.13 9.35
C ARG A 390 18.26 11.99 9.82
#